data_f287d7b4878ad8d84848c40cc41aa4b5
#
_entry.id   f287d7b4878ad8d84848c40cc41aa4b5
#
_cell.length_a   1.000
_cell.length_b   1.000
_cell.length_c   1.000
_cell.angle_alpha   90.00
_cell.angle_beta   90.00
_cell.angle_gamma   90.00
#
_symmetry.space_group_name_H-M   'P 1'
#
loop_
_entity.id
_entity.type
_entity.pdbx_description
1 polymer ?
#
loop_
_entity_poly.entity_id
_entity_poly.type
_entity_poly.pdbx_seq_one_letter_code
_entity_poly.pdbx_strand_id
1 'polypeptide(L)'
;MKSVDKKEVISSQSAEFIQQAEAGKFHKMIPDTFIIKMENGAQGYAIRHLNRQDMLLIDTTAQGAKEGIKHLVEEGYKIKGILVTHKDALQKTYAPLKEISEDAGGAPIFSHPVNNANLDFNVRDINSKNDIFKHFSIKLTDFPSKTGETAVIYSEINEGMIFAGNTVEATPYDAEGDDIKRADTGSENKNRGMGETWRTYMKEFRYFFPYKGKPKFNLSEGQQKDLIVKLGNTGEGGNNPNL
;
A
#
# COMPACT_ATOMS: atom_id res chain seq x y z
N MET A 1 3.00 21.94 -23.40
CA MET A 1 2.65 21.37 -22.09
C MET A 1 1.29 21.91 -21.70
N LYS A 2 0.22 21.08 -21.73
CA LYS A 2 -1.08 21.49 -21.18
C LYS A 2 -0.92 21.54 -19.66
N SER A 3 -1.22 22.69 -19.04
CA SER A 3 -1.26 22.80 -17.59
C SER A 3 -2.33 21.82 -17.09
N VAL A 4 -1.93 20.81 -16.36
CA VAL A 4 -2.86 19.96 -15.63
C VAL A 4 -3.59 20.87 -14.66
N ASP A 5 -4.91 20.90 -14.78
CA ASP A 5 -5.76 21.80 -14.01
C ASP A 5 -5.53 21.53 -12.51
N LYS A 6 -5.03 22.55 -11.77
CA LYS A 6 -4.75 22.42 -10.33
C LYS A 6 -5.98 21.96 -9.52
N LYS A 7 -7.18 22.24 -10.02
CA LYS A 7 -8.45 21.77 -9.43
C LYS A 7 -8.65 20.27 -9.51
N GLU A 8 -8.27 19.65 -10.63
CA GLU A 8 -8.40 18.21 -10.82
C GLU A 8 -7.44 17.41 -9.91
N VAL A 9 -6.22 17.94 -9.73
CA VAL A 9 -5.23 17.38 -8.80
C VAL A 9 -5.68 17.46 -7.35
N ILE A 10 -6.31 18.58 -6.94
CA ILE A 10 -6.79 18.78 -5.56
C ILE A 10 -8.00 17.87 -5.27
N SER A 11 -8.93 17.72 -6.20
CA SER A 11 -10.12 16.87 -6.01
C SER A 11 -9.78 15.39 -5.92
N SER A 12 -8.77 14.92 -6.66
CA SER A 12 -8.34 13.51 -6.63
C SER A 12 -7.54 13.13 -5.37
N GLN A 13 -7.04 14.11 -4.62
CA GLN A 13 -6.26 13.91 -3.39
C GLN A 13 -7.14 13.93 -2.13
N SER A 14 -8.40 13.58 -2.22
CA SER A 14 -9.30 13.54 -1.05
C SER A 14 -9.84 12.14 -0.80
N ALA A 15 -10.10 11.83 0.48
CA ALA A 15 -10.77 10.61 0.87
C ALA A 15 -12.19 10.52 0.26
N GLU A 16 -12.87 11.64 0.08
CA GLU A 16 -14.19 11.73 -0.55
C GLU A 16 -14.15 11.33 -2.02
N PHE A 17 -13.17 11.78 -2.78
CA PHE A 17 -12.97 11.34 -4.16
C PHE A 17 -12.81 9.82 -4.23
N ILE A 18 -11.96 9.25 -3.36
CA ILE A 18 -11.74 7.80 -3.33
C ILE A 18 -13.01 7.07 -2.90
N GLN A 19 -13.78 7.60 -1.95
CA GLN A 19 -15.05 7.01 -1.53
C GLN A 19 -16.02 6.86 -2.70
N GLN A 20 -16.09 7.85 -3.59
CA GLN A 20 -16.96 7.87 -4.76
C GLN A 20 -16.40 7.09 -5.96
N ALA A 21 -15.11 6.75 -5.94
CA ALA A 21 -14.46 6.03 -7.02
C ALA A 21 -15.09 4.65 -7.25
N GLU A 22 -15.28 4.28 -8.52
CA GLU A 22 -15.85 2.99 -8.91
C GLU A 22 -14.92 1.85 -8.48
N ALA A 23 -15.50 0.83 -7.84
CA ALA A 23 -14.74 -0.37 -7.45
C ALA A 23 -14.29 -1.15 -8.70
N GLY A 24 -13.13 -1.80 -8.60
CA GLY A 24 -12.57 -2.61 -9.69
C GLY A 24 -11.87 -1.79 -10.80
N LYS A 25 -11.83 -0.47 -10.68
CA LYS A 25 -11.12 0.41 -11.62
C LYS A 25 -9.98 1.17 -10.93
N PHE A 26 -8.89 1.40 -11.68
CA PHE A 26 -7.82 2.25 -11.22
C PHE A 26 -8.17 3.73 -11.39
N HIS A 27 -8.10 4.49 -10.32
CA HIS A 27 -8.34 5.93 -10.29
C HIS A 27 -7.06 6.65 -9.90
N LYS A 28 -6.68 7.66 -10.67
CA LYS A 28 -5.50 8.48 -10.39
C LYS A 28 -5.74 9.32 -9.14
N MET A 29 -4.88 9.17 -8.12
CA MET A 29 -4.92 9.96 -6.88
C MET A 29 -4.00 11.18 -6.94
N ILE A 30 -2.75 10.95 -7.29
CA ILE A 30 -1.68 11.93 -7.39
C ILE A 30 -0.88 11.65 -8.66
N PRO A 31 0.06 12.49 -9.09
CA PRO A 31 0.87 12.20 -10.26
C PRO A 31 1.49 10.79 -10.19
N ASP A 32 1.32 10.03 -11.27
CA ASP A 32 1.88 8.69 -11.44
C ASP A 32 1.50 7.64 -10.37
N THR A 33 0.45 7.89 -9.57
CA THR A 33 -0.02 6.96 -8.54
C THR A 33 -1.54 6.82 -8.59
N PHE A 34 -1.99 5.57 -8.54
CA PHE A 34 -3.39 5.18 -8.72
C PHE A 34 -3.84 4.30 -7.57
N ILE A 35 -5.14 4.30 -7.28
CA ILE A 35 -5.81 3.42 -6.33
C ILE A 35 -6.87 2.59 -7.05
N ILE A 36 -7.06 1.37 -6.59
CA ILE A 36 -8.19 0.52 -6.95
C ILE A 36 -8.90 0.08 -5.66
N LYS A 37 -10.21 0.26 -5.61
CA LYS A 37 -11.05 -0.27 -4.52
C LYS A 37 -11.44 -1.70 -4.84
N MET A 38 -11.34 -2.56 -3.86
CA MET A 38 -11.67 -3.97 -3.95
C MET A 38 -12.69 -4.36 -2.88
N GLU A 39 -13.02 -5.64 -2.80
CA GLU A 39 -13.99 -6.17 -1.84
C GLU A 39 -13.54 -5.96 -0.38
N ASN A 40 -14.51 -5.92 0.53
CA ASN A 40 -14.28 -5.81 1.98
C ASN A 40 -13.49 -4.56 2.41
N GLY A 41 -13.63 -3.48 1.66
CA GLY A 41 -12.92 -2.23 1.93
C GLY A 41 -11.40 -2.28 1.70
N ALA A 42 -10.91 -3.36 1.09
CA ALA A 42 -9.52 -3.45 0.68
C ALA A 42 -9.24 -2.51 -0.50
N GLN A 43 -8.01 -2.05 -0.58
CA GLN A 43 -7.54 -1.21 -1.67
C GLN A 43 -6.13 -1.61 -2.09
N GLY A 44 -5.92 -1.59 -3.40
CA GLY A 44 -4.62 -1.78 -4.00
C GLY A 44 -4.15 -0.48 -4.65
N TYR A 45 -2.90 -0.47 -5.06
CA TYR A 45 -2.28 0.71 -5.63
C TYR A 45 -1.49 0.37 -6.88
N ALA A 46 -1.24 1.38 -7.73
CA ALA A 46 -0.31 1.27 -8.83
C ALA A 46 0.59 2.50 -8.88
N ILE A 47 1.87 2.28 -9.12
CA ILE A 47 2.86 3.32 -9.37
C ILE A 47 3.26 3.23 -10.83
N ARG A 48 3.13 4.33 -11.58
CA ARG A 48 3.59 4.46 -12.95
C ARG A 48 5.01 5.02 -12.95
N HIS A 49 5.90 4.35 -13.64
CA HIS A 49 7.27 4.84 -13.83
C HIS A 49 7.31 6.09 -14.73
N LEU A 50 8.37 6.88 -14.60
CA LEU A 50 8.57 8.13 -15.35
C LEU A 50 8.61 7.93 -16.88
N ASN A 51 8.93 6.73 -17.38
CA ASN A 51 8.82 6.38 -18.80
C ASN A 51 7.36 6.31 -19.28
N ARG A 52 6.39 6.39 -18.36
CA ARG A 52 4.94 6.39 -18.56
C ARG A 52 4.32 5.13 -19.18
N GLN A 53 5.09 4.07 -19.33
CA GLN A 53 4.61 2.77 -19.82
C GLN A 53 4.66 1.68 -18.76
N ASP A 54 5.68 1.68 -17.92
CA ASP A 54 5.86 0.65 -16.90
C ASP A 54 5.04 0.98 -15.66
N MET A 55 4.38 -0.03 -15.10
CA MET A 55 3.63 0.06 -13.85
C MET A 55 4.05 -1.02 -12.87
N LEU A 56 4.02 -0.67 -11.59
CA LEU A 56 4.18 -1.56 -10.45
C LEU A 56 2.87 -1.56 -9.66
N LEU A 57 2.32 -2.74 -9.41
CA LEU A 57 1.11 -2.92 -8.65
C LEU A 57 1.43 -3.31 -7.20
N ILE A 58 0.60 -2.89 -6.25
CA ILE A 58 0.76 -3.16 -4.82
C ILE A 58 -0.60 -3.62 -4.27
N ASP A 59 -0.62 -4.80 -3.64
CA ASP A 59 -1.78 -5.43 -3.00
C ASP A 59 -3.02 -5.61 -3.92
N THR A 60 -2.80 -5.90 -5.19
CA THR A 60 -3.86 -6.03 -6.22
C THR A 60 -4.16 -7.48 -6.59
N THR A 61 -4.20 -8.38 -5.63
CA THR A 61 -4.44 -9.82 -5.85
C THR A 61 -5.88 -10.26 -5.57
N ALA A 62 -6.75 -9.37 -5.14
CA ALA A 62 -8.16 -9.68 -4.94
C ALA A 62 -8.92 -9.86 -6.27
N GLN A 63 -10.00 -10.63 -6.24
CA GLN A 63 -10.83 -10.88 -7.43
C GLN A 63 -11.31 -9.59 -8.08
N GLY A 64 -11.70 -8.58 -7.28
CA GLY A 64 -12.15 -7.28 -7.77
C GLY A 64 -11.08 -6.43 -8.45
N ALA A 65 -9.80 -6.83 -8.42
CA ALA A 65 -8.73 -6.12 -9.14
C ALA A 65 -8.56 -6.61 -10.58
N LYS A 66 -9.06 -7.79 -10.95
CA LYS A 66 -8.77 -8.43 -12.25
C LYS A 66 -9.13 -7.55 -13.45
N GLU A 67 -10.34 -7.04 -13.49
CA GLU A 67 -10.80 -6.21 -14.63
C GLU A 67 -10.01 -4.91 -14.73
N GLY A 68 -9.67 -4.28 -13.60
CA GLY A 68 -8.80 -3.11 -13.60
C GLY A 68 -7.40 -3.40 -14.13
N ILE A 69 -6.82 -4.56 -13.78
CA ILE A 69 -5.50 -4.99 -14.27
C ILE A 69 -5.54 -5.22 -15.79
N LYS A 70 -6.55 -5.93 -16.30
CA LYS A 70 -6.75 -6.15 -17.74
C LYS A 70 -6.84 -4.83 -18.49
N HIS A 71 -7.64 -3.90 -17.96
CA HIS A 71 -7.82 -2.59 -18.58
C HIS A 71 -6.49 -1.81 -18.67
N LEU A 72 -5.65 -1.84 -17.64
CA LEU A 72 -4.31 -1.23 -17.71
C LEU A 72 -3.45 -1.84 -18.84
N VAL A 73 -3.50 -3.16 -19.01
CA VAL A 73 -2.75 -3.85 -20.07
C VAL A 73 -3.31 -3.50 -21.45
N GLU A 74 -4.63 -3.41 -21.61
CA GLU A 74 -5.30 -2.99 -22.84
C GLU A 74 -4.99 -1.54 -23.23
N GLU A 75 -4.82 -0.65 -22.23
CA GLU A 75 -4.34 0.72 -22.41
C GLU A 75 -2.85 0.81 -22.79
N GLY A 76 -2.16 -0.32 -22.84
CA GLY A 76 -0.75 -0.40 -23.27
C GLY A 76 0.27 -0.26 -22.14
N TYR A 77 -0.16 -0.30 -20.86
CA TYR A 77 0.77 -0.33 -19.74
C TYR A 77 1.44 -1.70 -19.63
N LYS A 78 2.70 -1.69 -19.21
CA LYS A 78 3.51 -2.88 -18.95
C LYS A 78 3.63 -3.10 -17.45
N ILE A 79 2.91 -4.07 -16.92
CA ILE A 79 3.01 -4.40 -15.49
C ILE A 79 4.33 -5.13 -15.25
N LYS A 80 5.22 -4.53 -14.48
CA LYS A 80 6.57 -5.06 -14.21
C LYS A 80 6.59 -6.02 -13.02
N GLY A 81 5.60 -5.92 -12.14
CA GLY A 81 5.47 -6.78 -10.98
C GLY A 81 4.27 -6.41 -10.13
N ILE A 82 3.88 -7.32 -9.27
CA ILE A 82 2.84 -7.14 -8.27
C ILE A 82 3.47 -7.42 -6.90
N LEU A 83 3.58 -6.41 -6.06
CA LEU A 83 4.08 -6.52 -4.70
C LEU A 83 2.90 -6.80 -3.76
N VAL A 84 2.99 -7.82 -2.94
CA VAL A 84 1.98 -8.17 -1.95
C VAL A 84 2.59 -7.99 -0.57
N THR A 85 2.09 -7.00 0.16
CA THR A 85 2.69 -6.56 1.42
C THR A 85 2.48 -7.54 2.57
N HIS A 86 1.37 -8.31 2.58
CA HIS A 86 1.00 -9.16 3.71
C HIS A 86 0.13 -10.35 3.29
N LYS A 87 0.07 -11.35 4.16
CA LYS A 87 -0.63 -12.62 3.90
C LYS A 87 -2.13 -12.46 3.63
N ASP A 88 -2.81 -11.54 4.31
CA ASP A 88 -4.25 -11.35 4.12
C ASP A 88 -4.60 -10.88 2.70
N ALA A 89 -3.69 -10.14 2.04
CA ALA A 89 -3.86 -9.75 0.64
C ALA A 89 -3.70 -10.95 -0.33
N LEU A 90 -3.13 -12.06 0.12
CA LEU A 90 -3.01 -13.29 -0.67
C LEU A 90 -4.16 -14.28 -0.44
N GLN A 91 -4.71 -14.39 0.78
CA GLN A 91 -5.49 -15.58 1.17
C GLN A 91 -6.98 -15.38 1.34
N LYS A 92 -7.46 -14.17 1.67
CA LYS A 92 -8.89 -13.97 2.01
C LYS A 92 -9.77 -13.54 0.85
N THR A 93 -9.21 -12.88 -0.13
CA THR A 93 -9.97 -12.27 -1.23
C THR A 93 -9.27 -12.46 -2.58
N TYR A 94 -8.40 -13.47 -2.67
CA TYR A 94 -7.60 -13.65 -3.87
C TYR A 94 -8.37 -14.30 -5.01
N ALA A 95 -8.07 -13.90 -6.22
CA ALA A 95 -8.24 -14.71 -7.42
C ALA A 95 -7.05 -15.67 -7.56
N PRO A 96 -7.15 -16.74 -8.36
CA PRO A 96 -6.01 -17.59 -8.66
C PRO A 96 -4.82 -16.75 -9.11
N LEU A 97 -3.69 -16.85 -8.39
CA LEU A 97 -2.52 -15.99 -8.63
C LEU A 97 -1.96 -16.16 -10.04
N LYS A 98 -2.13 -17.34 -10.62
CA LYS A 98 -1.79 -17.59 -12.02
C LYS A 98 -2.58 -16.70 -12.96
N GLU A 99 -3.90 -16.59 -12.77
CA GLU A 99 -4.76 -15.74 -13.59
C GLU A 99 -4.42 -14.26 -13.41
N ILE A 100 -4.16 -13.81 -12.18
CA ILE A 100 -3.72 -12.45 -11.90
C ILE A 100 -2.41 -12.13 -12.65
N SER A 101 -1.45 -13.05 -12.62
CA SER A 101 -0.21 -12.88 -13.37
C SER A 101 -0.44 -12.83 -14.88
N GLU A 102 -1.30 -13.71 -15.42
CA GLU A 102 -1.66 -13.74 -16.84
C GLU A 102 -2.37 -12.45 -17.27
N ASP A 103 -3.37 -11.99 -16.51
CA ASP A 103 -4.08 -10.73 -16.75
C ASP A 103 -3.12 -9.51 -16.72
N ALA A 104 -2.06 -9.59 -15.92
CA ALA A 104 -0.99 -8.59 -15.84
C ALA A 104 0.13 -8.79 -16.90
N GLY A 105 -0.14 -9.55 -17.96
CA GLY A 105 0.82 -9.80 -19.03
C GLY A 105 2.00 -10.69 -18.62
N GLY A 106 1.80 -11.62 -17.68
CA GLY A 106 2.82 -12.51 -17.14
C GLY A 106 3.70 -11.86 -16.07
N ALA A 107 3.24 -10.79 -15.43
CA ALA A 107 4.00 -10.08 -14.42
C ALA A 107 4.27 -10.96 -13.18
N PRO A 108 5.50 -10.97 -12.63
CA PRO A 108 5.81 -11.72 -11.43
C PRO A 108 5.11 -11.14 -10.20
N ILE A 109 4.67 -12.04 -9.31
CA ILE A 109 4.11 -11.68 -8.00
C ILE A 109 5.20 -11.88 -6.95
N PHE A 110 5.36 -10.90 -6.06
CA PHE A 110 6.33 -10.89 -4.97
C PHE A 110 5.62 -10.80 -3.63
N SER A 111 5.99 -11.65 -2.69
CA SER A 111 5.51 -11.60 -1.31
C SER A 111 6.58 -12.12 -0.35
N HIS A 112 6.41 -11.89 0.93
CA HIS A 112 7.29 -12.43 1.95
C HIS A 112 7.21 -13.96 1.98
N PRO A 113 8.33 -14.74 2.02
CA PRO A 113 8.31 -16.18 1.94
C PRO A 113 7.43 -16.86 2.98
N VAL A 114 7.39 -16.35 4.20
CA VAL A 114 6.54 -16.88 5.27
C VAL A 114 5.04 -16.82 4.95
N ASN A 115 4.64 -15.95 4.03
CA ASN A 115 3.25 -15.79 3.59
C ASN A 115 2.85 -16.74 2.46
N ASN A 116 3.82 -17.44 1.82
CA ASN A 116 3.63 -18.16 0.56
C ASN A 116 3.28 -19.65 0.73
N ALA A 117 3.11 -20.12 1.98
CA ALA A 117 2.75 -21.53 2.21
C ALA A 117 1.37 -21.86 1.62
N ASN A 118 1.30 -22.95 0.84
CA ASN A 118 0.09 -23.51 0.23
C ASN A 118 -0.57 -22.60 -0.84
N LEU A 119 0.21 -21.79 -1.56
CA LEU A 119 -0.27 -21.05 -2.71
C LEU A 119 -0.27 -21.94 -3.97
N ASP A 120 -1.22 -21.67 -4.88
CA ASP A 120 -1.38 -22.37 -6.16
C ASP A 120 -0.46 -21.86 -7.27
N PHE A 121 0.32 -20.81 -6.99
CA PHE A 121 1.23 -20.15 -7.92
C PHE A 121 2.59 -19.87 -7.27
N ASN A 122 3.67 -19.93 -8.06
CA ASN A 122 5.00 -19.64 -7.56
C ASN A 122 5.20 -18.13 -7.36
N VAL A 123 5.17 -17.70 -6.11
CA VAL A 123 5.41 -16.32 -5.70
C VAL A 123 6.89 -16.14 -5.36
N ARG A 124 7.50 -15.08 -5.88
CA ARG A 124 8.89 -14.74 -5.63
C ARG A 124 9.05 -14.08 -4.25
N ASP A 125 10.21 -14.28 -3.65
CA ASP A 125 10.56 -13.58 -2.41
C ASP A 125 10.65 -12.06 -2.66
N ILE A 126 9.86 -11.28 -1.90
CA ILE A 126 9.84 -9.82 -1.98
C ILE A 126 11.20 -9.20 -1.60
N ASN A 127 11.97 -9.87 -0.74
CA ASN A 127 13.30 -9.43 -0.32
C ASN A 127 14.41 -9.82 -1.31
N SER A 128 14.07 -10.57 -2.37
CA SER A 128 15.05 -10.91 -3.39
C SER A 128 15.54 -9.66 -4.12
N LYS A 129 16.84 -9.60 -4.38
CA LYS A 129 17.41 -8.51 -5.20
C LYS A 129 16.81 -8.57 -6.60
N ASN A 130 16.13 -7.51 -7.01
CA ASN A 130 15.62 -7.38 -8.37
C ASN A 130 15.68 -5.93 -8.84
N ASP A 131 15.80 -5.75 -10.15
CA ASP A 131 15.90 -4.43 -10.76
C ASP A 131 14.59 -3.65 -10.73
N ILE A 132 13.45 -4.32 -10.50
CA ILE A 132 12.12 -3.69 -10.44
C ILE A 132 12.08 -2.67 -9.30
N PHE A 133 12.61 -3.02 -8.12
CA PHE A 133 12.60 -2.11 -6.96
C PHE A 133 13.46 -0.88 -7.21
N LYS A 134 14.62 -1.06 -7.84
CA LYS A 134 15.47 0.05 -8.26
C LYS A 134 14.78 0.93 -9.31
N HIS A 135 14.14 0.29 -10.30
CA HIS A 135 13.42 0.98 -11.38
C HIS A 135 12.31 1.90 -10.84
N PHE A 136 11.57 1.47 -9.82
CA PHE A 136 10.50 2.24 -9.19
C PHE A 136 10.92 2.98 -7.92
N SER A 137 12.22 3.06 -7.62
CA SER A 137 12.75 3.71 -6.41
C SER A 137 12.10 3.18 -5.11
N ILE A 138 11.92 1.84 -5.04
CA ILE A 138 11.27 1.16 -3.92
C ILE A 138 12.29 0.75 -2.87
N LYS A 139 11.94 0.97 -1.60
CA LYS A 139 12.62 0.43 -0.42
C LYS A 139 11.60 -0.32 0.43
N LEU A 140 12.01 -1.43 1.00
CA LEU A 140 11.18 -2.27 1.84
C LEU A 140 11.66 -2.19 3.28
N THR A 141 10.71 -2.31 4.21
CA THR A 141 10.98 -2.49 5.64
C THR A 141 10.03 -3.57 6.15
N ASP A 142 10.57 -4.62 6.74
CA ASP A 142 9.77 -5.70 7.29
C ASP A 142 9.23 -5.33 8.67
N PHE A 143 7.96 -5.62 8.87
CA PHE A 143 7.25 -5.42 10.12
C PHE A 143 6.63 -6.73 10.61
N PRO A 144 6.69 -7.04 11.90
CA PRO A 144 5.93 -8.16 12.44
C PRO A 144 4.42 -7.90 12.25
N SER A 145 3.66 -8.95 11.92
CA SER A 145 2.22 -8.85 11.76
C SER A 145 1.49 -10.03 12.42
N LYS A 146 0.15 -9.94 12.50
CA LYS A 146 -0.70 -10.99 13.07
C LYS A 146 -0.52 -12.32 12.33
N THR A 147 -0.45 -12.29 11.03
CA THR A 147 -0.50 -13.47 10.15
C THR A 147 0.86 -13.87 9.57
N GLY A 148 1.93 -13.18 9.91
CA GLY A 148 3.26 -13.44 9.38
C GLY A 148 4.13 -12.20 9.42
N GLU A 149 4.76 -11.89 8.30
CA GLU A 149 5.51 -10.66 8.11
C GLU A 149 4.75 -9.72 7.15
N THR A 150 4.91 -8.43 7.35
CA THR A 150 4.37 -7.40 6.47
C THR A 150 5.49 -6.51 5.97
N ALA A 151 5.59 -6.35 4.66
CA ALA A 151 6.49 -5.39 4.07
C ALA A 151 5.81 -4.02 3.97
N VAL A 152 6.35 -3.01 4.63
CA VAL A 152 6.01 -1.61 4.36
C VAL A 152 6.85 -1.15 3.18
N ILE A 153 6.18 -0.66 2.16
CA ILE A 153 6.80 -0.21 0.92
C ILE A 153 6.94 1.32 0.97
N TYR A 154 8.15 1.79 0.73
CA TYR A 154 8.44 3.20 0.55
C TYR A 154 8.88 3.46 -0.90
N SER A 155 8.30 4.47 -1.53
CA SER A 155 8.75 4.99 -2.82
C SER A 155 9.18 6.44 -2.71
N GLU A 156 10.31 6.79 -3.32
CA GLU A 156 10.82 8.17 -3.36
C GLU A 156 10.07 9.07 -4.36
N ILE A 157 9.20 8.49 -5.17
CA ILE A 157 8.36 9.24 -6.12
C ILE A 157 7.41 10.16 -5.33
N ASN A 158 7.06 11.31 -5.90
CA ASN A 158 6.14 12.30 -5.31
C ASN A 158 6.53 12.78 -3.90
N GLU A 159 7.82 13.02 -3.64
CA GLU A 159 8.31 13.48 -2.33
C GLU A 159 8.08 12.45 -1.19
N GLY A 160 8.02 11.19 -1.52
CA GLY A 160 7.88 10.08 -0.59
C GLY A 160 6.44 9.60 -0.39
N MET A 161 6.25 8.31 -0.62
CA MET A 161 4.99 7.59 -0.41
C MET A 161 5.23 6.34 0.43
N ILE A 162 4.39 6.12 1.43
CA ILE A 162 4.37 4.89 2.24
C ILE A 162 3.12 4.08 1.88
N PHE A 163 3.31 2.82 1.52
CA PHE A 163 2.25 1.83 1.41
C PHE A 163 2.39 0.90 2.62
N ALA A 164 1.51 1.12 3.59
CA ALA A 164 1.67 0.57 4.93
C ALA A 164 1.14 -0.87 5.08
N GLY A 165 0.49 -1.41 4.05
CA GLY A 165 -0.14 -2.73 4.14
C GLY A 165 -1.14 -2.79 5.29
N ASN A 166 -1.10 -3.89 6.06
CA ASN A 166 -1.93 -4.11 7.24
C ASN A 166 -1.22 -3.80 8.57
N THR A 167 -0.15 -3.00 8.56
CA THR A 167 0.52 -2.55 9.79
C THR A 167 -0.29 -1.50 10.55
N VAL A 168 -1.30 -0.94 9.90
CA VAL A 168 -2.16 0.11 10.43
C VAL A 168 -3.63 -0.20 10.21
N GLU A 169 -4.47 0.41 11.07
CA GLU A 169 -5.91 0.52 10.90
C GLU A 169 -6.25 1.99 10.67
N ALA A 170 -6.76 2.31 9.50
CA ALA A 170 -7.23 3.65 9.16
C ALA A 170 -8.76 3.73 9.26
N THR A 171 -9.28 4.91 9.57
CA THR A 171 -10.71 5.17 9.63
C THR A 171 -11.37 4.77 8.30
N PRO A 172 -12.42 3.93 8.30
CA PRO A 172 -13.17 3.57 7.10
C PRO A 172 -13.76 4.80 6.40
N TYR A 173 -14.06 4.69 5.10
CA TYR A 173 -14.58 5.81 4.32
C TYR A 173 -15.98 6.26 4.77
N ASP A 174 -16.80 5.35 5.28
CA ASP A 174 -18.15 5.57 5.77
C ASP A 174 -18.23 6.01 7.25
N ALA A 175 -17.10 6.04 7.94
CA ALA A 175 -17.01 6.48 9.33
C ALA A 175 -16.55 7.93 9.44
N GLU A 176 -16.97 8.59 10.53
CA GLU A 176 -16.51 9.93 10.87
C GLU A 176 -15.03 9.91 11.28
N GLY A 177 -14.38 11.05 11.10
CA GLY A 177 -12.98 11.24 11.46
C GLY A 177 -12.02 10.78 10.36
N ASP A 178 -10.74 10.90 10.67
CA ASP A 178 -9.65 10.65 9.74
C ASP A 178 -8.42 10.19 10.52
N ASP A 179 -8.57 9.12 11.30
CA ASP A 179 -7.53 8.61 12.15
C ASP A 179 -6.79 7.41 11.55
N ILE A 180 -5.52 7.27 11.90
CA ILE A 180 -4.71 6.09 11.63
C ILE A 180 -4.06 5.68 12.94
N LYS A 181 -4.20 4.41 13.29
CA LYS A 181 -3.56 3.79 14.46
C LYS A 181 -2.79 2.54 14.03
N ARG A 182 -1.86 2.12 14.86
CA ARG A 182 -1.15 0.87 14.65
C ARG A 182 -2.14 -0.30 14.76
N ALA A 183 -2.00 -1.28 13.85
CA ALA A 183 -2.80 -2.50 13.89
C ALA A 183 -2.44 -3.35 15.12
N ASP A 184 -3.45 -4.00 15.69
CA ASP A 184 -3.24 -4.99 16.75
C ASP A 184 -2.89 -6.35 16.13
N THR A 185 -1.73 -6.88 16.49
CA THR A 185 -1.28 -8.20 16.04
C THR A 185 -1.86 -9.35 16.86
N GLY A 186 -2.55 -9.08 17.96
CA GLY A 186 -3.00 -10.08 18.93
C GLY A 186 -1.86 -10.70 19.74
N SER A 187 -0.66 -10.13 19.71
CA SER A 187 0.51 -10.57 20.46
C SER A 187 1.29 -9.37 20.97
N GLU A 188 1.48 -9.26 22.28
CA GLU A 188 2.20 -8.16 22.92
C GLU A 188 3.61 -7.98 22.35
N ASN A 189 4.36 -9.08 22.18
CA ASN A 189 5.71 -9.03 21.64
C ASN A 189 5.74 -8.51 20.18
N LYS A 190 4.80 -8.94 19.34
CA LYS A 190 4.69 -8.44 17.98
C LYS A 190 4.23 -6.98 17.94
N ASN A 191 3.29 -6.60 18.79
CA ASN A 191 2.84 -5.21 18.94
C ASN A 191 3.98 -4.29 19.35
N ARG A 192 4.81 -4.73 20.31
CA ARG A 192 6.00 -3.99 20.72
C ARG A 192 6.99 -3.88 19.56
N GLY A 193 7.33 -4.99 18.88
CA GLY A 193 8.24 -4.99 17.74
C GLY A 193 7.74 -4.10 16.59
N MET A 194 6.44 -4.13 16.27
CA MET A 194 5.86 -3.22 15.27
C MET A 194 5.98 -1.75 15.69
N GLY A 195 5.71 -1.42 16.97
CA GLY A 195 5.87 -0.07 17.49
C GLY A 195 7.33 0.40 17.44
N GLU A 196 8.28 -0.46 17.80
CA GLU A 196 9.72 -0.17 17.71
C GLU A 196 10.14 0.08 16.27
N THR A 197 9.68 -0.72 15.32
CA THR A 197 9.96 -0.54 13.88
C THR A 197 9.41 0.80 13.37
N TRP A 198 8.17 1.16 13.72
CA TRP A 198 7.63 2.48 13.38
C TRP A 198 8.43 3.63 14.00
N ARG A 199 8.81 3.52 15.28
CA ARG A 199 9.59 4.55 15.98
C ARG A 199 10.94 4.83 15.32
N THR A 200 11.55 3.81 14.73
CA THR A 200 12.83 3.94 14.01
C THR A 200 12.67 4.26 12.53
N TYR A 201 11.43 4.43 12.05
CA TYR A 201 11.17 4.70 10.64
C TYR A 201 11.51 6.15 10.29
N MET A 202 12.66 6.35 9.64
CA MET A 202 13.28 7.66 9.38
C MET A 202 13.13 8.13 7.93
N LYS A 203 12.02 7.78 7.26
CA LYS A 203 11.75 8.25 5.89
C LYS A 203 10.86 9.47 5.92
N GLU A 204 11.21 10.46 5.09
CA GLU A 204 10.32 11.59 4.79
C GLU A 204 9.27 11.15 3.77
N PHE A 205 8.01 11.52 3.97
CA PHE A 205 6.91 11.13 3.11
C PHE A 205 5.78 12.16 3.12
N ARG A 206 5.20 12.41 1.96
CA ARG A 206 4.04 13.30 1.82
C ARG A 206 2.72 12.54 1.82
N TYR A 207 2.77 11.24 1.54
CA TYR A 207 1.60 10.40 1.32
C TYR A 207 1.71 9.10 2.11
N PHE A 208 0.58 8.70 2.71
CA PHE A 208 0.52 7.48 3.50
C PHE A 208 -0.72 6.66 3.10
N PHE A 209 -0.51 5.48 2.57
CA PHE A 209 -1.48 4.62 1.92
C PHE A 209 -1.69 3.31 2.67
N PRO A 210 -2.78 3.17 3.46
CA PRO A 210 -3.11 1.92 4.14
C PRO A 210 -3.76 0.91 3.19
N TYR A 211 -3.73 -0.39 3.53
CA TYR A 211 -4.47 -1.42 2.80
C TYR A 211 -6.00 -1.25 2.89
N LYS A 212 -6.50 -0.65 3.97
CA LYS A 212 -7.93 -0.34 4.19
C LYS A 212 -8.09 1.04 4.83
N GLY A 213 -9.18 1.71 4.49
CA GLY A 213 -9.56 2.99 5.08
C GLY A 213 -8.89 4.20 4.41
N LYS A 214 -9.06 5.36 5.03
CA LYS A 214 -8.70 6.65 4.46
C LYS A 214 -7.19 6.85 4.38
N PRO A 215 -6.63 7.14 3.19
CA PRO A 215 -5.22 7.51 3.05
C PRO A 215 -4.97 8.93 3.55
N LYS A 216 -3.70 9.29 3.74
CA LYS A 216 -3.25 10.64 4.05
C LYS A 216 -2.53 11.26 2.87
N PHE A 217 -2.78 12.55 2.66
CA PHE A 217 -2.23 13.33 1.56
C PHE A 217 -1.55 14.60 2.05
N ASN A 218 -0.46 14.99 1.39
CA ASN A 218 0.23 16.26 1.60
C ASN A 218 0.64 16.52 3.06
N LEU A 219 1.07 15.47 3.76
CA LEU A 219 1.51 15.57 5.15
C LEU A 219 2.69 16.55 5.27
N SER A 220 2.56 17.52 6.16
CA SER A 220 3.69 18.35 6.59
C SER A 220 4.65 17.54 7.45
N GLU A 221 5.88 18.04 7.62
CA GLU A 221 6.89 17.39 8.49
C GLU A 221 6.38 17.16 9.92
N GLY A 222 5.63 18.12 10.49
CA GLY A 222 5.01 17.95 11.81
C GLY A 222 4.01 16.82 11.83
N GLN A 223 3.09 16.76 10.84
CA GLN A 223 2.10 15.69 10.72
C GLN A 223 2.74 14.32 10.48
N GLN A 224 3.85 14.23 9.74
CA GLN A 224 4.63 13.00 9.56
C GLN A 224 5.19 12.51 10.90
N LYS A 225 5.83 13.43 11.65
CA LYS A 225 6.37 13.12 12.99
C LYS A 225 5.29 12.65 13.94
N ASP A 226 4.17 13.36 14.01
CA ASP A 226 3.04 13.02 14.87
C ASP A 226 2.49 11.63 14.51
N LEU A 227 2.36 11.33 13.23
CA LEU A 227 1.90 10.01 12.76
C LEU A 227 2.89 8.91 13.17
N ILE A 228 4.19 9.09 12.94
CA ILE A 228 5.21 8.10 13.31
C ILE A 228 5.28 7.91 14.84
N VAL A 229 5.23 8.98 15.63
CA VAL A 229 5.17 8.90 17.09
C VAL A 229 3.93 8.11 17.55
N LYS A 230 2.78 8.40 16.97
CA LYS A 230 1.53 7.69 17.26
C LYS A 230 1.63 6.20 16.94
N LEU A 231 2.13 5.83 15.76
CA LEU A 231 2.31 4.43 15.36
C LEU A 231 3.38 3.72 16.18
N GLY A 232 4.39 4.45 16.66
CA GLY A 232 5.47 3.95 17.50
C GLY A 232 5.08 3.75 18.98
N ASN A 233 4.00 4.38 19.45
CA ASN A 233 3.58 4.22 20.84
C ASN A 233 3.04 2.83 21.11
N THR A 234 3.51 2.21 22.16
CA THR A 234 3.22 0.81 22.52
C THR A 234 1.95 0.68 23.35
N GLY A 235 0.92 1.43 23.14
CA GLY A 235 -0.43 1.15 23.68
C GLY A 235 -0.57 0.84 25.18
N GLU A 236 0.46 1.03 26.00
CA GLU A 236 0.31 1.06 27.43
C GLU A 236 -0.32 2.41 27.80
N GLY A 237 -1.58 2.35 28.21
CA GLY A 237 -2.25 3.47 28.84
C GLY A 237 -1.49 3.85 30.11
N GLY A 238 -0.56 4.75 29.98
CA GLY A 238 0.25 5.29 31.03
C GLY A 238 0.69 6.67 30.64
N ASN A 239 0.05 7.68 31.21
CA ASN A 239 0.55 9.03 31.26
C ASN A 239 2.04 8.99 31.60
N ASN A 240 2.90 9.24 30.64
CA ASN A 240 4.25 9.65 30.92
C ASN A 240 4.29 11.19 30.82
N PRO A 241 4.26 11.93 31.92
CA PRO A 241 4.23 13.39 31.90
C PRO A 241 5.61 14.02 31.66
N ASN A 242 6.60 13.23 31.21
CA ASN A 242 7.96 13.68 30.97
C ASN A 242 8.44 13.34 29.54
N LEU A 243 7.94 14.07 28.57
CA LEU A 243 8.61 14.35 27.30
C LEU A 243 8.35 15.78 26.91
#